data_b67bc8557d8d0dbec8c098612bacb724
#
_entry.id   b67bc8557d8d0dbec8c098612bacb724
#
_cell.length_a   1.000
_cell.length_b   1.000
_cell.length_c   1.000
_cell.angle_alpha   90.00
_cell.angle_beta   90.00
_cell.angle_gamma   90.00
#
_symmetry.space_group_name_H-M   'P 1'
#
loop_
_entity.id
_entity.type
_entity.pdbx_description
1 polymer ?
#
loop_
_entity_poly.entity_id
_entity_poly.type
_entity_poly.pdbx_seq_one_letter_code
_entity_poly.pdbx_strand_id
1 'polypeptide(L)'
;MRFFGREIELKELRKVRELSQERSRFTVLTGRRRVGKTELSREAFDDGKTPYLNLPITRQPEVTLCAQLQEEAERVLHLGIHGTCTRFGELFRELMKEAERRPYTLVIDEFQEFDRTNPGVYGDIQHIWDEYHNKTKLNLVVNGSVNRLMNKIFFDDSQPLYGRNTGTLILKPFGPSLLKEIFRCYKPDYTNSDLLALWTVSGGVARYVDMMMSAHAFTKAEMLEEIFSPLSAYIPEGRTILADEFGSDYGTYFTLLAAISAGQTTSAELKNLLGTEVGGFLAKLEDQYSIVEKKQPIFGKPTSKNAHFQVDDCFFRFWFRFVHKLSYLNELGRRDRMRDIAERDFGVFSGYALERYFTAKIVEDKGCTRIGSWWDRKGENEIDIVCEDEIAETLAFYEVKIDASRFDATRLAEKVEAFFAKNPDKRNLHYKTGLLSIGDM
;
A
#
# COMPACT_ATOMS: atom_id res chain seq x y z
N MET A 1 16.99 -8.28 -3.31
CA MET A 1 16.94 -7.37 -4.50
C MET A 1 17.73 -6.08 -4.19
N ARG A 2 18.45 -5.48 -5.16
CA ARG A 2 19.01 -4.12 -4.99
C ARG A 2 17.89 -3.09 -4.87
N PHE A 3 18.19 -1.90 -4.34
CA PHE A 3 17.23 -0.80 -4.30
C PHE A 3 16.92 -0.29 -5.72
N PHE A 4 15.65 0.01 -6.01
CA PHE A 4 15.20 0.49 -7.31
C PHE A 4 14.27 1.67 -7.19
N GLY A 5 14.41 2.62 -8.13
CA GLY A 5 13.53 3.77 -8.27
C GLY A 5 13.48 4.66 -7.03
N ARG A 6 12.35 5.30 -6.81
CA ARG A 6 12.13 6.17 -5.65
C ARG A 6 12.92 7.48 -5.70
N GLU A 7 13.34 7.90 -6.88
CA GLU A 7 14.17 9.12 -7.07
C GLU A 7 13.46 10.36 -6.51
N ILE A 8 12.14 10.44 -6.69
CA ILE A 8 11.32 11.56 -6.20
C ILE A 8 11.29 11.54 -4.66
N GLU A 9 10.98 10.38 -4.08
CA GLU A 9 10.91 10.21 -2.64
C GLU A 9 12.28 10.42 -1.97
N LEU A 10 13.36 9.87 -2.56
CA LEU A 10 14.73 10.08 -2.09
C LEU A 10 15.12 11.55 -2.14
N LYS A 11 14.81 12.24 -3.25
CA LYS A 11 15.09 13.66 -3.40
C LYS A 11 14.39 14.50 -2.33
N GLU A 12 13.10 14.24 -2.08
CA GLU A 12 12.34 14.97 -1.07
C GLU A 12 12.87 14.68 0.35
N LEU A 13 13.15 13.43 0.68
CA LEU A 13 13.72 13.07 1.99
C LEU A 13 15.10 13.71 2.22
N ARG A 14 15.98 13.69 1.22
CA ARG A 14 17.31 14.33 1.29
C ARG A 14 17.20 15.84 1.43
N LYS A 15 16.27 16.48 0.71
CA LYS A 15 15.97 17.91 0.85
C LYS A 15 15.51 18.26 2.26
N VAL A 16 14.63 17.45 2.87
CA VAL A 16 14.20 17.67 4.25
C VAL A 16 15.37 17.56 5.22
N ARG A 17 16.30 16.60 5.03
CA ARG A 17 17.54 16.49 5.81
C ARG A 17 18.41 17.75 5.66
N GLU A 18 18.55 18.30 4.47
CA GLU A 18 19.28 19.56 4.25
C GLU A 18 18.62 20.71 5.03
N LEU A 19 17.31 20.87 4.94
CA LEU A 19 16.55 21.88 5.68
C LEU A 19 16.63 21.70 7.20
N SER A 20 16.87 20.49 7.69
CA SER A 20 17.03 20.21 9.12
C SER A 20 18.34 20.75 9.70
N GLN A 21 19.31 21.14 8.85
CA GLN A 21 20.55 21.78 9.29
C GLN A 21 20.33 23.21 9.85
N GLU A 22 19.20 23.83 9.48
CA GLU A 22 18.83 25.15 10.00
C GLU A 22 17.94 25.01 11.24
N ARG A 23 16.97 24.13 11.19
CA ARG A 23 15.97 23.87 12.24
C ARG A 23 15.39 22.47 12.10
N SER A 24 15.12 21.81 13.21
CA SER A 24 14.58 20.45 13.21
C SER A 24 13.35 20.30 12.31
N ARG A 25 13.28 19.16 11.63
CA ARG A 25 12.17 18.75 10.76
C ARG A 25 11.58 17.46 11.26
N PHE A 26 10.25 17.34 11.16
CA PHE A 26 9.51 16.17 11.56
C PHE A 26 8.73 15.62 10.36
N THR A 27 9.18 14.52 9.80
CA THR A 27 8.55 13.88 8.64
C THR A 27 7.82 12.62 9.06
N VAL A 28 6.57 12.48 8.60
CA VAL A 28 5.81 11.23 8.70
C VAL A 28 5.96 10.47 7.38
N LEU A 29 6.60 9.31 7.42
CA LEU A 29 6.69 8.38 6.30
C LEU A 29 5.72 7.24 6.51
N THR A 30 4.64 7.23 5.73
CA THR A 30 3.59 6.22 5.87
C THR A 30 3.37 5.49 4.55
N GLY A 31 2.63 4.41 4.57
CA GLY A 31 2.35 3.56 3.42
C GLY A 31 2.03 2.15 3.91
N ARG A 32 1.38 1.35 3.05
CA ARG A 32 1.00 -0.01 3.45
C ARG A 32 2.21 -0.84 3.92
N ARG A 33 1.96 -1.90 4.65
CA ARG A 33 3.01 -2.86 5.04
C ARG A 33 3.73 -3.41 3.81
N ARG A 34 5.01 -3.73 3.95
CA ARG A 34 5.84 -4.38 2.93
C ARG A 34 6.18 -3.51 1.71
N VAL A 35 5.85 -2.20 1.73
CA VAL A 35 6.10 -1.28 0.59
C VAL A 35 7.53 -0.76 0.51
N GLY A 36 8.35 -1.00 1.57
CA GLY A 36 9.78 -0.64 1.58
C GLY A 36 10.12 0.67 2.32
N LYS A 37 9.32 1.10 3.31
CA LYS A 37 9.57 2.35 4.08
C LYS A 37 10.93 2.36 4.77
N THR A 38 11.28 1.31 5.49
CA THR A 38 12.55 1.17 6.22
C THR A 38 13.74 1.21 5.27
N GLU A 39 13.66 0.50 4.13
CA GLU A 39 14.68 0.52 3.09
C GLU A 39 14.84 1.91 2.46
N LEU A 40 13.72 2.61 2.20
CA LEU A 40 13.76 3.97 1.67
C LEU A 40 14.44 4.93 2.65
N SER A 41 14.15 4.83 3.95
CA SER A 41 14.80 5.65 4.98
C SER A 41 16.30 5.38 5.05
N ARG A 42 16.70 4.11 4.99
CA ARG A 42 18.11 3.70 4.97
C ARG A 42 18.82 4.25 3.74
N GLU A 43 18.27 4.07 2.55
CA GLU A 43 18.84 4.55 1.29
C GLU A 43 18.94 6.09 1.23
N ALA A 44 17.99 6.78 1.86
CA ALA A 44 17.99 8.24 1.90
C ALA A 44 19.06 8.80 2.83
N PHE A 45 19.35 8.14 3.97
CA PHE A 45 20.03 8.77 5.10
C PHE A 45 21.29 8.06 5.57
N ASP A 46 21.45 6.77 5.32
CA ASP A 46 22.63 5.98 5.75
C ASP A 46 23.74 6.09 4.70
N ASP A 47 24.29 7.31 4.56
CA ASP A 47 25.34 7.66 3.57
C ASP A 47 26.75 7.77 4.17
N GLY A 48 26.91 7.46 5.45
CA GLY A 48 28.17 7.54 6.19
C GLY A 48 28.68 8.97 6.46
N LYS A 49 27.94 10.00 6.06
CA LYS A 49 28.34 11.41 6.24
C LYS A 49 27.73 12.06 7.48
N THR A 50 26.47 11.74 7.74
CA THR A 50 25.71 12.26 8.88
C THR A 50 25.25 11.07 9.71
N PRO A 51 25.34 11.12 11.05
CA PRO A 51 24.88 10.02 11.87
C PRO A 51 23.43 9.66 11.56
N TYR A 52 23.17 8.37 11.38
CA TYR A 52 21.86 7.79 11.10
C TYR A 52 21.49 6.82 12.21
N LEU A 53 20.53 7.21 13.04
CA LEU A 53 20.00 6.39 14.13
C LEU A 53 18.60 5.87 13.75
N ASN A 54 18.45 4.55 13.72
CA ASN A 54 17.16 3.90 13.49
C ASN A 54 16.71 3.17 14.76
N LEU A 55 15.58 3.57 15.30
CA LEU A 55 14.98 3.01 16.52
C LEU A 55 13.68 2.25 16.19
N PRO A 56 13.72 0.92 16.08
CA PRO A 56 12.51 0.13 15.85
C PRO A 56 11.71 -0.04 17.14
N ILE A 57 10.43 0.32 17.09
CA ILE A 57 9.54 0.14 18.25
C ILE A 57 8.92 -1.24 18.20
N THR A 58 9.14 -2.01 19.26
CA THR A 58 8.66 -3.38 19.39
C THR A 58 7.68 -3.53 20.56
N ARG A 59 6.83 -4.55 20.49
CA ARG A 59 5.79 -4.83 21.50
C ARG A 59 6.40 -5.47 22.74
N GLN A 60 6.87 -4.64 23.66
CA GLN A 60 7.44 -5.06 24.95
C GLN A 60 7.22 -3.97 26.00
N PRO A 61 7.43 -4.26 27.31
CA PRO A 61 7.35 -3.24 28.35
C PRO A 61 8.26 -2.05 28.06
N GLU A 62 7.78 -0.82 28.30
CA GLU A 62 8.49 0.41 27.95
C GLU A 62 9.91 0.47 28.53
N VAL A 63 10.10 0.04 29.78
CA VAL A 63 11.42 0.02 30.44
C VAL A 63 12.42 -0.84 29.66
N THR A 64 12.00 -2.03 29.21
CA THR A 64 12.87 -2.93 28.44
C THR A 64 13.16 -2.34 27.06
N LEU A 65 12.13 -1.78 26.41
CA LEU A 65 12.27 -1.12 25.13
C LEU A 65 13.26 0.05 25.23
N CYS A 66 13.09 0.94 26.22
CA CYS A 66 13.93 2.11 26.40
C CYS A 66 15.39 1.75 26.66
N ALA A 67 15.67 0.70 27.44
CA ALA A 67 17.04 0.25 27.66
C ALA A 67 17.72 -0.18 26.34
N GLN A 68 17.03 -0.92 25.48
CA GLN A 68 17.55 -1.33 24.18
C GLN A 68 17.74 -0.14 23.22
N LEU A 69 16.77 0.78 23.17
CA LEU A 69 16.86 1.97 22.35
C LEU A 69 17.96 2.92 22.81
N GLN A 70 18.19 3.03 24.11
CA GLN A 70 19.29 3.81 24.70
C GLN A 70 20.64 3.21 24.30
N GLU A 71 20.83 1.90 24.43
CA GLU A 71 22.07 1.21 24.02
C GLU A 71 22.39 1.48 22.55
N GLU A 72 21.38 1.40 21.68
CA GLU A 72 21.54 1.69 20.25
C GLU A 72 21.89 3.17 20.00
N ALA A 73 21.24 4.10 20.70
CA ALA A 73 21.54 5.53 20.59
C ALA A 73 22.98 5.86 21.07
N GLU A 74 23.40 5.28 22.18
CA GLU A 74 24.76 5.42 22.70
C GLU A 74 25.79 4.88 21.73
N ARG A 75 25.53 3.72 21.13
CA ARG A 75 26.40 3.08 20.13
C ARG A 75 26.57 3.93 18.87
N VAL A 76 25.46 4.43 18.31
CA VAL A 76 25.47 5.15 17.01
C VAL A 76 25.90 6.60 17.18
N LEU A 77 25.44 7.27 18.22
CA LEU A 77 25.71 8.69 18.46
C LEU A 77 26.89 8.92 19.43
N HIS A 78 27.51 7.86 19.96
CA HIS A 78 28.58 7.94 20.96
C HIS A 78 28.19 8.82 22.16
N LEU A 79 26.94 8.66 22.63
CA LEU A 79 26.41 9.39 23.76
C LEU A 79 26.85 8.73 25.08
N GLY A 80 27.01 9.54 26.11
CA GLY A 80 27.14 9.08 27.50
C GLY A 80 25.89 9.48 28.27
N ILE A 81 24.83 8.69 28.20
CA ILE A 81 23.60 8.93 28.98
C ILE A 81 23.81 8.43 30.39
N HIS A 82 23.67 9.32 31.39
CA HIS A 82 23.82 8.92 32.78
C HIS A 82 22.57 8.20 33.31
N GLY A 83 22.73 6.94 33.67
CA GLY A 83 21.62 6.08 34.13
C GLY A 83 20.86 5.40 33.00
N THR A 84 19.82 4.66 33.35
CA THR A 84 18.96 3.96 32.38
C THR A 84 17.64 4.68 32.28
N CYS A 85 17.30 5.12 31.07
CA CYS A 85 15.99 5.70 30.77
C CYS A 85 14.90 4.62 30.96
N THR A 86 13.89 4.93 31.72
CA THR A 86 12.75 4.04 31.96
C THR A 86 11.53 4.39 31.12
N ARG A 87 11.50 5.60 30.56
CA ARG A 87 10.46 6.13 29.69
C ARG A 87 11.07 6.67 28.41
N PHE A 88 10.37 6.48 27.29
CA PHE A 88 10.84 6.97 26.00
C PHE A 88 11.01 8.49 25.95
N GLY A 89 10.16 9.26 26.64
CA GLY A 89 10.31 10.71 26.75
C GLY A 89 11.65 11.15 27.36
N GLU A 90 12.21 10.40 28.32
CA GLU A 90 13.53 10.68 28.88
C GLU A 90 14.62 10.51 27.81
N LEU A 91 14.60 9.40 27.09
CA LEU A 91 15.54 9.14 25.99
C LEU A 91 15.38 10.18 24.87
N PHE A 92 14.14 10.50 24.49
CA PHE A 92 13.88 11.48 23.42
C PHE A 92 14.41 12.88 23.78
N ARG A 93 14.33 13.28 25.05
CA ARG A 93 14.91 14.53 25.54
C ARG A 93 16.43 14.55 25.39
N GLU A 94 17.14 13.47 25.72
CA GLU A 94 18.60 13.36 25.54
C GLU A 94 18.97 13.39 24.04
N LEU A 95 18.17 12.74 23.20
CA LEU A 95 18.34 12.81 21.75
C LEU A 95 18.14 14.24 21.21
N MET A 96 17.16 14.99 21.70
CA MET A 96 16.97 16.39 21.31
C MET A 96 18.13 17.28 21.79
N LYS A 97 18.70 17.07 22.99
CA LYS A 97 19.89 17.78 23.46
C LYS A 97 21.12 17.48 22.59
N GLU A 98 21.28 16.26 22.11
CA GLU A 98 22.37 15.94 21.17
C GLU A 98 22.19 16.67 19.84
N ALA A 99 20.96 16.86 19.40
CA ALA A 99 20.65 17.63 18.18
C ALA A 99 20.91 19.14 18.31
N GLU A 100 21.11 19.70 19.53
CA GLU A 100 21.66 21.05 19.74
C GLU A 100 23.15 21.09 19.41
N ARG A 101 23.88 20.01 19.67
CA ARG A 101 25.34 19.94 19.50
C ARG A 101 25.75 19.66 18.07
N ARG A 102 25.04 18.73 17.41
CA ARG A 102 25.32 18.34 16.01
C ARG A 102 24.08 17.84 15.29
N PRO A 103 23.99 18.02 13.97
CA PRO A 103 22.92 17.49 13.18
C PRO A 103 23.02 15.97 13.03
N TYR A 104 21.87 15.29 13.03
CA TYR A 104 21.76 13.87 12.70
C TYR A 104 20.34 13.51 12.27
N THR A 105 20.16 12.30 11.72
CA THR A 105 18.86 11.76 11.37
C THR A 105 18.44 10.71 12.39
N LEU A 106 17.27 10.90 12.96
CA LEU A 106 16.58 9.91 13.80
C LEU A 106 15.38 9.35 13.03
N VAL A 107 15.39 8.05 12.81
CA VAL A 107 14.24 7.31 12.30
C VAL A 107 13.63 6.51 13.43
N ILE A 108 12.33 6.66 13.67
CA ILE A 108 11.58 5.83 14.61
C ILE A 108 10.68 4.93 13.77
N ASP A 109 11.01 3.65 13.71
CA ASP A 109 10.28 2.69 12.87
C ASP A 109 9.18 1.98 13.66
N GLU A 110 8.06 1.66 13.00
CA GLU A 110 6.83 1.13 13.59
C GLU A 110 6.28 2.03 14.73
N PHE A 111 6.31 3.34 14.51
CA PHE A 111 5.97 4.38 15.49
C PHE A 111 4.60 4.17 16.17
N GLN A 112 3.63 3.60 15.45
CA GLN A 112 2.30 3.31 15.99
C GLN A 112 2.31 2.25 17.11
N GLU A 113 3.38 1.45 17.26
CA GLU A 113 3.45 0.44 18.31
C GLU A 113 3.55 1.05 19.71
N PHE A 114 3.90 2.34 19.84
CA PHE A 114 3.80 3.05 21.10
C PHE A 114 2.37 3.08 21.68
N ASP A 115 1.33 3.08 20.84
CA ASP A 115 -0.08 3.03 21.31
C ASP A 115 -0.34 1.79 22.18
N ARG A 116 0.38 0.69 21.94
CA ARG A 116 0.28 -0.56 22.69
C ARG A 116 1.25 -0.64 23.88
N THR A 117 2.37 0.06 23.79
CA THR A 117 3.40 0.07 24.84
C THR A 117 3.08 1.09 25.92
N ASN A 118 2.92 2.36 25.53
CA ASN A 118 2.51 3.49 26.37
C ASN A 118 2.01 4.64 25.51
N PRO A 119 0.69 4.85 25.37
CA PRO A 119 0.14 5.97 24.60
C PRO A 119 0.54 7.36 25.09
N GLY A 120 0.98 7.49 26.34
CA GLY A 120 1.49 8.74 26.91
C GLY A 120 2.75 9.26 26.23
N VAL A 121 3.50 8.40 25.53
CA VAL A 121 4.70 8.76 24.75
C VAL A 121 4.41 9.87 23.73
N TYR A 122 3.24 9.91 23.11
CA TYR A 122 2.89 10.94 22.13
C TYR A 122 2.82 12.34 22.77
N GLY A 123 2.31 12.42 24.00
CA GLY A 123 2.31 13.66 24.76
C GLY A 123 3.72 14.09 25.20
N ASP A 124 4.55 13.13 25.65
CA ASP A 124 5.94 13.40 25.99
C ASP A 124 6.72 13.92 24.77
N ILE A 125 6.58 13.28 23.61
CA ILE A 125 7.20 13.73 22.36
C ILE A 125 6.72 15.13 21.98
N GLN A 126 5.41 15.40 22.08
CA GLN A 126 4.85 16.72 21.80
C GLN A 126 5.53 17.81 22.62
N HIS A 127 5.55 17.64 23.95
CA HIS A 127 6.14 18.64 24.87
C HIS A 127 7.62 18.87 24.57
N ILE A 128 8.37 17.80 24.40
CA ILE A 128 9.81 17.91 24.12
C ILE A 128 10.06 18.52 22.74
N TRP A 129 9.30 18.13 21.73
CA TRP A 129 9.39 18.69 20.39
C TRP A 129 9.11 20.19 20.41
N ASP A 130 8.01 20.63 21.04
CA ASP A 130 7.62 22.03 21.13
C ASP A 130 8.69 22.88 21.87
N GLU A 131 9.41 22.28 22.84
CA GLU A 131 10.51 22.93 23.56
C GLU A 131 11.79 23.08 22.74
N TYR A 132 12.13 22.07 21.90
CA TYR A 132 13.47 21.95 21.31
C TYR A 132 13.54 22.23 19.82
N HIS A 133 12.47 22.02 19.03
CA HIS A 133 12.52 21.94 17.55
C HIS A 133 13.10 23.20 16.87
N ASN A 134 12.94 24.38 17.48
CA ASN A 134 13.43 25.65 16.92
C ASN A 134 14.92 25.90 17.18
N LYS A 135 15.55 25.18 18.11
CA LYS A 135 16.94 25.38 18.55
C LYS A 135 17.83 24.16 18.26
N THR A 136 17.29 23.14 17.64
CA THR A 136 17.99 21.89 17.31
C THR A 136 18.01 21.62 15.82
N LYS A 137 18.86 20.67 15.39
CA LYS A 137 19.10 20.32 13.99
C LYS A 137 18.81 18.85 13.74
N LEU A 138 17.65 18.38 14.21
CA LEU A 138 17.21 17.01 14.07
C LEU A 138 16.41 16.80 12.79
N ASN A 139 16.81 15.83 11.97
CA ASN A 139 15.93 15.26 10.95
C ASN A 139 15.17 14.08 11.58
N LEU A 140 13.99 14.33 12.13
CA LEU A 140 13.13 13.30 12.70
C LEU A 140 12.23 12.72 11.62
N VAL A 141 12.30 11.42 11.41
CA VAL A 141 11.42 10.67 10.51
C VAL A 141 10.73 9.58 11.30
N VAL A 142 9.42 9.52 11.28
CA VAL A 142 8.66 8.44 11.90
C VAL A 142 8.03 7.58 10.82
N ASN A 143 8.34 6.30 10.85
CA ASN A 143 7.81 5.32 9.91
C ASN A 143 6.65 4.57 10.54
N GLY A 144 5.59 4.36 9.77
CA GLY A 144 4.47 3.51 10.20
C GLY A 144 3.64 3.03 9.03
N SER A 145 2.87 1.98 9.24
CA SER A 145 1.94 1.48 8.24
C SER A 145 0.75 2.44 8.09
N VAL A 146 0.17 2.53 6.88
CA VAL A 146 -1.11 3.22 6.67
C VAL A 146 -2.18 2.39 7.35
N ASN A 147 -2.45 2.73 8.57
CA ASN A 147 -3.46 2.09 9.38
C ASN A 147 -4.17 3.14 10.25
N ARG A 148 -5.21 2.70 10.92
CA ARG A 148 -5.99 3.52 11.83
C ARG A 148 -5.13 4.31 12.83
N LEU A 149 -4.04 3.71 13.33
CA LEU A 149 -3.24 4.33 14.40
C LEU A 149 -2.41 5.50 13.87
N MET A 150 -1.74 5.37 12.71
CA MET A 150 -0.98 6.48 12.12
C MET A 150 -1.90 7.66 11.75
N ASN A 151 -3.06 7.35 11.16
CA ASN A 151 -4.05 8.37 10.85
C ASN A 151 -4.56 9.07 12.12
N LYS A 152 -4.88 8.31 13.17
CA LYS A 152 -5.27 8.86 14.46
C LYS A 152 -4.17 9.74 15.05
N ILE A 153 -2.92 9.26 15.12
CA ILE A 153 -1.81 9.96 15.78
C ILE A 153 -1.51 11.33 15.15
N PHE A 154 -1.56 11.43 13.80
CA PHE A 154 -1.08 12.61 13.10
C PHE A 154 -2.16 13.48 12.44
N PHE A 155 -3.36 12.95 12.19
CA PHE A 155 -4.41 13.65 11.45
C PHE A 155 -5.72 13.85 12.23
N ASP A 156 -5.83 13.32 13.46
CA ASP A 156 -6.92 13.58 14.36
C ASP A 156 -6.55 14.79 15.27
N ASP A 157 -7.33 15.84 15.21
CA ASP A 157 -7.10 17.11 15.92
C ASP A 157 -7.10 16.99 17.44
N SER A 158 -7.69 15.94 17.98
CA SER A 158 -7.68 15.63 19.41
C SER A 158 -6.36 15.03 19.91
N GLN A 159 -5.42 14.65 19.01
CA GLN A 159 -4.20 13.95 19.37
C GLN A 159 -3.01 14.89 19.58
N PRO A 160 -2.06 14.52 20.49
CA PRO A 160 -0.93 15.39 20.83
C PRO A 160 -0.05 15.79 19.65
N LEU A 161 0.18 14.89 18.70
CA LEU A 161 1.09 15.14 17.57
C LEU A 161 0.41 15.76 16.34
N TYR A 162 -0.89 16.06 16.43
CA TYR A 162 -1.57 16.76 15.36
C TYR A 162 -0.90 18.10 15.02
N GLY A 163 -0.57 18.30 13.73
CA GLY A 163 0.06 19.50 13.22
C GLY A 163 1.53 19.73 13.62
N ARG A 164 2.22 18.76 14.28
CA ARG A 164 3.65 18.86 14.63
C ARG A 164 4.57 18.38 13.52
N ASN A 165 4.11 17.54 12.63
CA ASN A 165 4.90 17.14 11.48
C ASN A 165 5.03 18.27 10.46
N THR A 166 6.23 18.42 9.91
CA THR A 166 6.55 19.42 8.88
C THR A 166 6.30 18.91 7.46
N GLY A 167 6.07 17.62 7.31
CA GLY A 167 5.75 16.97 6.03
C GLY A 167 5.29 15.54 6.21
N THR A 168 4.54 15.06 5.22
CA THR A 168 4.08 13.67 5.14
C THR A 168 4.40 13.10 3.76
N LEU A 169 5.02 11.93 3.73
CA LEU A 169 5.29 11.18 2.53
C LEU A 169 4.54 9.83 2.59
N ILE A 170 3.65 9.60 1.63
CA ILE A 170 2.90 8.35 1.51
C ILE A 170 3.56 7.49 0.45
N LEU A 171 4.22 6.41 0.89
CA LEU A 171 4.90 5.49 -0.01
C LEU A 171 3.91 4.50 -0.63
N LYS A 172 3.80 4.54 -1.95
CA LYS A 172 2.93 3.65 -2.73
C LYS A 172 3.71 2.40 -3.19
N PRO A 173 3.03 1.29 -3.56
CA PRO A 173 3.66 0.19 -4.28
C PRO A 173 4.38 0.65 -5.55
N PHE A 174 5.26 -0.16 -6.10
CA PHE A 174 5.89 0.11 -7.39
C PHE A 174 4.83 0.18 -8.48
N GLY A 175 4.87 1.24 -9.28
CA GLY A 175 4.00 1.37 -10.42
C GLY A 175 4.45 0.52 -11.61
N PRO A 176 3.62 0.45 -12.68
CA PRO A 176 3.91 -0.33 -13.87
C PRO A 176 5.27 -0.05 -14.50
N SER A 177 5.66 1.21 -14.62
CA SER A 177 6.92 1.60 -15.27
C SER A 177 8.14 1.12 -14.49
N LEU A 178 8.15 1.31 -13.17
CA LEU A 178 9.23 0.85 -12.31
C LEU A 178 9.27 -0.67 -12.23
N LEU A 179 8.11 -1.33 -12.21
CA LEU A 179 8.07 -2.80 -12.20
C LEU A 179 8.66 -3.39 -13.49
N LYS A 180 8.43 -2.76 -14.65
CA LYS A 180 9.08 -3.12 -15.92
C LYS A 180 10.60 -2.95 -15.86
N GLU A 181 11.08 -1.85 -15.29
CA GLU A 181 12.51 -1.59 -15.12
C GLU A 181 13.15 -2.66 -14.25
N ILE A 182 12.56 -2.94 -13.09
CA ILE A 182 13.03 -4.00 -12.18
C ILE A 182 13.10 -5.33 -12.93
N PHE A 183 12.01 -5.70 -13.62
CA PHE A 183 11.94 -6.99 -14.28
C PHE A 183 12.97 -7.13 -15.40
N ARG A 184 13.18 -6.07 -16.21
CA ARG A 184 14.23 -6.06 -17.26
C ARG A 184 15.64 -6.24 -16.70
N CYS A 185 15.91 -5.73 -15.51
CA CYS A 185 17.22 -5.92 -14.88
C CYS A 185 17.52 -7.38 -14.51
N TYR A 186 16.49 -8.17 -14.20
CA TYR A 186 16.65 -9.57 -13.80
C TYR A 186 16.41 -10.55 -14.95
N LYS A 187 15.48 -10.23 -15.85
CA LYS A 187 15.05 -11.05 -16.99
C LYS A 187 14.77 -10.15 -18.20
N PRO A 188 15.80 -9.77 -18.99
CA PRO A 188 15.64 -8.86 -20.12
C PRO A 188 14.63 -9.28 -21.18
N ASP A 189 14.47 -10.60 -21.36
CA ASP A 189 13.59 -11.26 -22.36
C ASP A 189 12.26 -11.74 -21.76
N TYR A 190 11.79 -11.11 -20.65
CA TYR A 190 10.48 -11.43 -20.07
C TYR A 190 9.34 -11.12 -21.07
N THR A 191 8.25 -11.86 -20.93
CA THR A 191 7.04 -11.61 -21.73
C THR A 191 6.05 -10.74 -20.95
N ASN A 192 5.11 -10.11 -21.67
CA ASN A 192 4.00 -9.39 -21.01
C ASN A 192 3.15 -10.32 -20.13
N SER A 193 3.07 -11.61 -20.47
CA SER A 193 2.42 -12.63 -19.61
C SER A 193 3.13 -12.79 -18.28
N ASP A 194 4.46 -12.78 -18.27
CA ASP A 194 5.26 -12.87 -17.05
C ASP A 194 5.14 -11.59 -16.22
N LEU A 195 5.10 -10.42 -16.87
CA LEU A 195 4.87 -9.15 -16.21
C LEU A 195 3.47 -9.11 -15.56
N LEU A 196 2.43 -9.58 -16.27
CA LEU A 196 1.10 -9.69 -15.71
C LEU A 196 1.07 -10.66 -14.53
N ALA A 197 1.81 -11.77 -14.60
CA ALA A 197 1.91 -12.71 -13.49
C ALA A 197 2.54 -12.04 -12.26
N LEU A 198 3.66 -11.35 -12.42
CA LEU A 198 4.31 -10.62 -11.34
C LEU A 198 3.39 -9.55 -10.72
N TRP A 199 2.69 -8.78 -11.57
CA TRP A 199 1.71 -7.80 -11.12
C TRP A 199 0.55 -8.45 -10.36
N THR A 200 0.02 -9.56 -10.87
CA THR A 200 -1.11 -10.28 -10.27
C THR A 200 -0.80 -10.81 -8.86
N VAL A 201 0.41 -11.31 -8.63
CA VAL A 201 0.78 -11.89 -7.33
C VAL A 201 1.35 -10.86 -6.35
N SER A 202 1.85 -9.71 -6.85
CA SER A 202 2.53 -8.71 -6.02
C SER A 202 1.78 -7.38 -5.88
N GLY A 203 1.01 -6.96 -6.90
CA GLY A 203 0.45 -5.61 -6.97
C GLY A 203 1.52 -4.50 -6.88
N GLY A 204 2.77 -4.81 -7.27
CA GLY A 204 3.91 -3.91 -7.15
C GLY A 204 4.42 -3.70 -5.71
N VAL A 205 3.95 -4.45 -4.74
CA VAL A 205 4.46 -4.35 -3.35
C VAL A 205 5.89 -4.86 -3.28
N ALA A 206 6.81 -4.01 -2.82
CA ALA A 206 8.25 -4.23 -2.87
C ALA A 206 8.68 -5.60 -2.32
N ARG A 207 8.11 -6.04 -1.19
CA ARG A 207 8.43 -7.32 -0.56
C ARG A 207 8.10 -8.50 -1.47
N TYR A 208 6.96 -8.50 -2.16
CA TYR A 208 6.55 -9.62 -3.00
C TYR A 208 7.29 -9.61 -4.33
N VAL A 209 7.61 -8.43 -4.85
CA VAL A 209 8.52 -8.31 -6.01
C VAL A 209 9.90 -8.84 -5.65
N ASP A 210 10.45 -8.45 -4.48
CA ASP A 210 11.73 -8.95 -3.98
C ASP A 210 11.75 -10.47 -3.81
N MET A 211 10.67 -11.07 -3.28
CA MET A 211 10.56 -12.52 -3.15
C MET A 211 10.71 -13.22 -4.50
N MET A 212 9.99 -12.77 -5.53
CA MET A 212 10.08 -13.38 -6.87
C MET A 212 11.45 -13.17 -7.51
N MET A 213 11.99 -11.94 -7.43
CA MET A 213 13.31 -11.64 -8.02
C MET A 213 14.45 -12.40 -7.33
N SER A 214 14.42 -12.50 -5.99
CA SER A 214 15.44 -13.19 -5.21
C SER A 214 15.38 -14.73 -5.35
N ALA A 215 14.18 -15.27 -5.60
CA ALA A 215 13.99 -16.69 -5.92
C ALA A 215 14.28 -17.04 -7.40
N HIS A 216 14.64 -16.05 -8.23
CA HIS A 216 14.78 -16.21 -9.68
C HIS A 216 13.52 -16.76 -10.37
N ALA A 217 12.34 -16.47 -9.80
CA ALA A 217 11.04 -16.85 -10.34
C ALA A 217 10.56 -15.79 -11.33
N PHE A 218 10.88 -15.91 -12.61
CA PHE A 218 10.66 -14.89 -13.62
C PHE A 218 9.51 -15.20 -14.58
N THR A 219 9.10 -16.45 -14.69
CA THR A 219 7.95 -16.86 -15.49
C THR A 219 6.73 -17.10 -14.59
N LYS A 220 5.52 -17.04 -15.17
CA LYS A 220 4.30 -17.39 -14.45
C LYS A 220 4.41 -18.75 -13.75
N ALA A 221 4.98 -19.76 -14.43
CA ALA A 221 5.11 -21.10 -13.87
C ALA A 221 6.06 -21.12 -12.67
N GLU A 222 7.24 -20.48 -12.79
CA GLU A 222 8.22 -20.35 -11.70
C GLU A 222 7.68 -19.59 -10.50
N MET A 223 6.92 -18.50 -10.73
CA MET A 223 6.24 -17.74 -9.64
C MET A 223 5.24 -18.60 -8.89
N LEU A 224 4.42 -19.37 -9.59
CA LEU A 224 3.48 -20.30 -8.95
C LEU A 224 4.21 -21.43 -8.22
N GLU A 225 5.30 -21.95 -8.78
CA GLU A 225 6.14 -22.95 -8.11
C GLU A 225 6.70 -22.41 -6.78
N GLU A 226 7.25 -21.17 -6.79
CA GLU A 226 7.77 -20.50 -5.60
C GLU A 226 6.68 -20.26 -4.55
N ILE A 227 5.50 -19.75 -4.96
CA ILE A 227 4.37 -19.48 -4.05
C ILE A 227 3.91 -20.74 -3.33
N PHE A 228 3.85 -21.88 -4.03
CA PHE A 228 3.34 -23.14 -3.46
C PHE A 228 4.46 -24.10 -3.03
N SER A 229 5.72 -23.64 -3.01
CA SER A 229 6.85 -24.43 -2.53
C SER A 229 6.72 -24.82 -1.05
N PRO A 230 7.38 -25.89 -0.60
CA PRO A 230 7.34 -26.31 0.81
C PRO A 230 7.80 -25.24 1.80
N LEU A 231 8.75 -24.39 1.41
CA LEU A 231 9.32 -23.32 2.25
C LEU A 231 8.75 -21.94 1.93
N SER A 232 7.66 -21.88 1.19
CA SER A 232 7.05 -20.60 0.77
C SER A 232 6.66 -19.72 1.97
N ALA A 233 7.24 -18.54 2.02
CA ALA A 233 6.82 -17.50 2.95
C ALA A 233 5.51 -16.81 2.52
N TYR A 234 5.08 -16.98 1.27
CA TYR A 234 3.87 -16.36 0.73
C TYR A 234 2.58 -16.93 1.34
N ILE A 235 2.55 -18.23 1.62
CA ILE A 235 1.35 -18.91 2.16
C ILE A 235 0.93 -18.37 3.53
N PRO A 236 1.80 -18.27 4.55
CA PRO A 236 1.42 -17.74 5.85
C PRO A 236 1.25 -16.21 5.87
N GLU A 237 1.83 -15.50 4.90
CA GLU A 237 1.97 -14.04 4.91
C GLU A 237 0.63 -13.31 5.03
N GLY A 238 -0.39 -13.70 4.25
CA GLY A 238 -1.69 -13.03 4.27
C GLY A 238 -2.36 -13.08 5.65
N ARG A 239 -2.32 -14.25 6.31
CA ARG A 239 -2.87 -14.40 7.67
C ARG A 239 -2.07 -13.61 8.69
N THR A 240 -0.75 -13.61 8.59
CA THR A 240 0.14 -12.86 9.49
C THR A 240 -0.13 -11.35 9.42
N ILE A 241 -0.20 -10.78 8.21
CA ILE A 241 -0.48 -9.35 8.04
C ILE A 241 -1.84 -8.99 8.61
N LEU A 242 -2.88 -9.76 8.27
CA LEU A 242 -4.25 -9.46 8.74
C LEU A 242 -4.39 -9.59 10.26
N ALA A 243 -3.73 -10.58 10.89
CA ALA A 243 -3.73 -10.73 12.34
C ALA A 243 -3.03 -9.55 13.04
N ASP A 244 -1.92 -9.10 12.48
CA ASP A 244 -1.18 -7.94 13.00
C ASP A 244 -1.96 -6.62 12.85
N GLU A 245 -2.64 -6.42 11.71
CA GLU A 245 -3.39 -5.19 11.45
C GLU A 245 -4.70 -5.13 12.27
N PHE A 246 -5.46 -6.22 12.34
CA PHE A 246 -6.80 -6.21 12.91
C PHE A 246 -6.84 -6.54 14.42
N GLY A 247 -5.80 -7.17 14.97
CA GLY A 247 -5.74 -7.51 16.39
C GLY A 247 -6.96 -8.31 16.86
N SER A 248 -7.70 -7.78 17.85
CA SER A 248 -8.89 -8.43 18.42
C SER A 248 -10.06 -8.58 17.42
N ASP A 249 -10.15 -7.70 16.44
CA ASP A 249 -11.23 -7.67 15.46
C ASP A 249 -10.95 -8.56 14.23
N TYR A 250 -9.84 -9.31 14.26
CA TYR A 250 -9.37 -10.15 13.15
C TYR A 250 -10.46 -11.04 12.54
N GLY A 251 -11.25 -11.73 13.36
CA GLY A 251 -12.26 -12.67 12.87
C GLY A 251 -13.33 -12.02 11.97
N THR A 252 -13.82 -10.85 12.37
CA THR A 252 -14.84 -10.11 11.60
C THR A 252 -14.28 -9.58 10.28
N TYR A 253 -13.12 -8.91 10.32
CA TYR A 253 -12.50 -8.38 9.10
C TYR A 253 -12.06 -9.47 8.14
N PHE A 254 -11.52 -10.56 8.67
CA PHE A 254 -11.15 -11.71 7.86
C PHE A 254 -12.35 -12.33 7.13
N THR A 255 -13.47 -12.49 7.83
CA THR A 255 -14.71 -13.01 7.25
C THR A 255 -15.24 -12.12 6.13
N LEU A 256 -15.22 -10.79 6.34
CA LEU A 256 -15.61 -9.82 5.31
C LEU A 256 -14.70 -9.90 4.08
N LEU A 257 -13.38 -9.91 4.26
CA LEU A 257 -12.44 -10.00 3.15
C LEU A 257 -12.55 -11.31 2.37
N ALA A 258 -12.75 -12.43 3.07
CA ALA A 258 -12.99 -13.73 2.44
C ALA A 258 -14.28 -13.72 1.61
N ALA A 259 -15.36 -13.13 2.13
CA ALA A 259 -16.65 -13.03 1.45
C ALA A 259 -16.56 -12.11 0.22
N ILE A 260 -15.93 -10.94 0.34
CA ILE A 260 -15.71 -10.01 -0.78
C ILE A 260 -14.87 -10.69 -1.88
N SER A 261 -13.81 -11.40 -1.48
CA SER A 261 -12.97 -12.16 -2.41
C SER A 261 -13.68 -13.34 -3.08
N ALA A 262 -14.77 -13.84 -2.45
CA ALA A 262 -15.64 -14.88 -3.00
C ALA A 262 -16.76 -14.32 -3.90
N GLY A 263 -16.88 -12.98 -4.04
CA GLY A 263 -17.85 -12.33 -4.91
C GLY A 263 -19.08 -11.74 -4.20
N GLN A 264 -19.15 -11.76 -2.87
CA GLN A 264 -20.19 -11.06 -2.10
C GLN A 264 -19.78 -9.60 -1.93
N THR A 265 -20.19 -8.75 -2.87
CA THR A 265 -19.63 -7.40 -3.02
C THR A 265 -20.54 -6.28 -2.53
N THR A 266 -21.79 -6.59 -2.19
CA THR A 266 -22.76 -5.57 -1.73
C THR A 266 -22.87 -5.55 -0.20
N SER A 267 -23.16 -4.37 0.37
CA SER A 267 -23.39 -4.25 1.81
C SER A 267 -24.51 -5.16 2.31
N ALA A 268 -25.53 -5.42 1.48
CA ALA A 268 -26.66 -6.29 1.85
C ALA A 268 -26.23 -7.75 1.99
N GLU A 269 -25.45 -8.28 1.05
CA GLU A 269 -24.91 -9.65 1.12
C GLU A 269 -24.01 -9.81 2.34
N LEU A 270 -23.10 -8.85 2.57
CA LEU A 270 -22.17 -8.88 3.70
C LEU A 270 -22.88 -8.75 5.05
N LYS A 271 -23.94 -7.93 5.14
CA LYS A 271 -24.79 -7.81 6.33
C LYS A 271 -25.50 -9.13 6.61
N ASN A 272 -26.06 -9.77 5.59
CA ASN A 272 -26.73 -11.09 5.73
C ASN A 272 -25.76 -12.17 6.22
N LEU A 273 -24.50 -12.13 5.75
CA LEU A 273 -23.47 -13.08 6.17
C LEU A 273 -23.09 -12.93 7.65
N LEU A 274 -22.89 -11.69 8.11
CA LEU A 274 -22.45 -11.42 9.50
C LEU A 274 -23.61 -11.33 10.52
N GLY A 275 -24.84 -11.16 10.04
CA GLY A 275 -26.01 -10.97 10.91
C GLY A 275 -26.01 -9.63 11.66
N THR A 276 -25.15 -8.68 11.27
CA THR A 276 -25.00 -7.36 11.89
C THR A 276 -24.72 -6.29 10.86
N GLU A 277 -24.80 -5.00 11.29
CA GLU A 277 -24.46 -3.86 10.41
C GLU A 277 -22.96 -3.87 10.07
N VAL A 278 -22.66 -3.81 8.77
CA VAL A 278 -21.28 -3.91 8.25
C VAL A 278 -20.67 -2.57 7.86
N GLY A 279 -21.46 -1.49 7.79
CA GLY A 279 -21.01 -0.20 7.29
C GLY A 279 -19.76 0.35 7.99
N GLY A 280 -19.70 0.25 9.32
CA GLY A 280 -18.55 0.70 10.09
C GLY A 280 -17.28 -0.13 9.85
N PHE A 281 -17.42 -1.44 9.62
CA PHE A 281 -16.29 -2.31 9.28
C PHE A 281 -15.78 -2.04 7.87
N LEU A 282 -16.68 -1.88 6.90
CA LEU A 282 -16.34 -1.57 5.52
C LEU A 282 -15.65 -0.21 5.38
N ALA A 283 -16.16 0.82 6.05
CA ALA A 283 -15.51 2.13 6.09
C ALA A 283 -14.08 2.05 6.66
N LYS A 284 -13.86 1.25 7.72
CA LYS A 284 -12.51 1.05 8.25
C LYS A 284 -11.62 0.28 7.28
N LEU A 285 -12.11 -0.75 6.60
CA LEU A 285 -11.35 -1.49 5.58
C LEU A 285 -10.93 -0.60 4.41
N GLU A 286 -11.76 0.37 4.03
CA GLU A 286 -11.52 1.37 2.98
C GLU A 286 -10.58 2.48 3.48
N ASP A 287 -11.02 3.25 4.49
CA ASP A 287 -10.35 4.50 4.89
C ASP A 287 -9.09 4.29 5.74
N GLN A 288 -9.10 3.26 6.60
CA GLN A 288 -8.06 3.07 7.60
C GLN A 288 -7.03 2.00 7.23
N TYR A 289 -7.47 0.91 6.59
CA TYR A 289 -6.61 -0.20 6.21
C TYR A 289 -6.22 -0.17 4.73
N SER A 290 -6.99 0.51 3.89
CA SER A 290 -6.78 0.59 2.44
C SER A 290 -6.63 -0.80 1.78
N ILE A 291 -7.44 -1.76 2.24
CA ILE A 291 -7.45 -3.14 1.72
C ILE A 291 -8.66 -3.36 0.80
N VAL A 292 -9.76 -2.64 1.05
CA VAL A 292 -10.99 -2.70 0.29
C VAL A 292 -11.23 -1.36 -0.38
N GLU A 293 -11.68 -1.38 -1.61
CA GLU A 293 -12.16 -0.23 -2.36
C GLU A 293 -13.67 -0.33 -2.52
N LYS A 294 -14.37 0.77 -2.22
CA LYS A 294 -15.77 0.94 -2.57
C LYS A 294 -15.88 1.46 -4.00
N LYS A 295 -16.04 0.57 -4.97
CA LYS A 295 -16.25 0.96 -6.36
C LYS A 295 -17.62 1.57 -6.58
N GLN A 296 -17.63 2.70 -7.27
CA GLN A 296 -18.82 3.39 -7.75
C GLN A 296 -18.61 3.76 -9.21
N PRO A 297 -19.68 3.79 -10.03
CA PRO A 297 -19.56 4.30 -11.39
C PRO A 297 -18.94 5.71 -11.38
N ILE A 298 -17.97 5.96 -12.23
CA ILE A 298 -17.42 7.31 -12.41
C ILE A 298 -18.56 8.29 -12.73
N PHE A 299 -18.51 9.50 -12.15
CA PHE A 299 -19.58 10.51 -12.18
C PHE A 299 -20.88 10.10 -11.44
N GLY A 300 -20.90 8.94 -10.80
CA GLY A 300 -22.01 8.51 -9.94
C GLY A 300 -22.16 9.36 -8.67
N LYS A 301 -23.36 9.40 -8.10
CA LYS A 301 -23.58 10.09 -6.81
C LYS A 301 -22.91 9.28 -5.69
N PRO A 302 -22.23 9.93 -4.71
CA PRO A 302 -21.56 9.26 -3.59
C PRO A 302 -22.48 8.34 -2.76
N THR A 303 -23.77 8.63 -2.73
CA THR A 303 -24.81 7.86 -2.02
C THR A 303 -25.46 6.76 -2.86
N SER A 304 -24.89 6.43 -4.01
CA SER A 304 -25.44 5.41 -4.90
C SER A 304 -25.49 4.04 -4.23
N LYS A 305 -26.66 3.37 -4.31
CA LYS A 305 -26.85 1.97 -3.90
C LYS A 305 -26.15 0.98 -4.83
N ASN A 306 -25.54 1.45 -5.93
CA ASN A 306 -24.80 0.65 -6.91
C ASN A 306 -23.32 0.51 -6.56
N ALA A 307 -22.93 0.78 -5.31
CA ALA A 307 -21.58 0.58 -4.85
C ALA A 307 -21.30 -0.91 -4.59
N HIS A 308 -20.13 -1.34 -5.05
CA HIS A 308 -19.61 -2.68 -4.81
C HIS A 308 -18.30 -2.58 -4.03
N PHE A 309 -18.11 -3.47 -3.07
CA PHE A 309 -16.85 -3.59 -2.34
C PHE A 309 -15.97 -4.65 -2.99
N GLN A 310 -14.70 -4.34 -3.15
CA GLN A 310 -13.72 -5.30 -3.65
C GLN A 310 -12.40 -5.17 -2.89
N VAL A 311 -11.68 -6.28 -2.79
CA VAL A 311 -10.31 -6.25 -2.28
C VAL A 311 -9.44 -5.57 -3.32
N ASP A 312 -8.88 -4.41 -2.99
CA ASP A 312 -8.09 -3.59 -3.93
C ASP A 312 -6.65 -4.09 -4.10
N ASP A 313 -6.23 -5.00 -3.28
CA ASP A 313 -4.87 -5.51 -3.19
C ASP A 313 -4.71 -6.79 -3.99
N CYS A 314 -3.87 -6.78 -5.03
CA CYS A 314 -3.61 -7.97 -5.86
C CYS A 314 -3.08 -9.16 -5.06
N PHE A 315 -2.15 -8.92 -4.10
CA PHE A 315 -1.66 -9.98 -3.22
C PHE A 315 -2.78 -10.62 -2.42
N PHE A 316 -3.62 -9.83 -1.71
CA PHE A 316 -4.72 -10.38 -0.93
C PHE A 316 -5.77 -11.05 -1.81
N ARG A 317 -6.09 -10.52 -2.99
CA ARG A 317 -6.99 -11.19 -3.94
C ARG A 317 -6.46 -12.57 -4.30
N PHE A 318 -5.17 -12.67 -4.69
CA PHE A 318 -4.53 -13.94 -5.02
C PHE A 318 -4.52 -14.88 -3.81
N TRP A 319 -4.14 -14.35 -2.64
CA TRP A 319 -4.02 -15.12 -1.41
C TRP A 319 -5.38 -15.70 -0.96
N PHE A 320 -6.46 -14.91 -0.95
CA PHE A 320 -7.80 -15.41 -0.60
C PHE A 320 -8.30 -16.45 -1.60
N ARG A 321 -8.06 -16.23 -2.89
CA ARG A 321 -8.56 -17.12 -3.95
C ARG A 321 -7.83 -18.46 -4.00
N PHE A 322 -6.49 -18.47 -3.89
CA PHE A 322 -5.67 -19.65 -4.16
C PHE A 322 -4.96 -20.21 -2.92
N VAL A 323 -4.82 -19.43 -1.85
CA VAL A 323 -4.23 -19.91 -0.60
C VAL A 323 -5.31 -20.17 0.44
N HIS A 324 -6.08 -19.16 0.82
CA HIS A 324 -7.08 -19.32 1.87
C HIS A 324 -8.20 -20.28 1.48
N LYS A 325 -8.80 -20.08 0.30
CA LYS A 325 -9.91 -20.95 -0.19
C LYS A 325 -9.51 -22.41 -0.33
N LEU A 326 -8.22 -22.67 -0.59
CA LEU A 326 -7.65 -24.01 -0.78
C LEU A 326 -6.86 -24.51 0.45
N SER A 327 -7.06 -23.88 1.64
CA SER A 327 -6.31 -24.21 2.86
C SER A 327 -6.39 -25.69 3.25
N TYR A 328 -7.52 -26.35 2.96
CA TYR A 328 -7.67 -27.79 3.17
C TYR A 328 -6.67 -28.64 2.38
N LEU A 329 -6.26 -28.19 1.17
CA LEU A 329 -5.20 -28.88 0.41
C LEU A 329 -3.83 -28.66 1.06
N ASN A 330 -3.56 -27.46 1.60
CA ASN A 330 -2.34 -27.19 2.34
C ASN A 330 -2.22 -28.06 3.61
N GLU A 331 -3.33 -28.27 4.35
CA GLU A 331 -3.40 -29.14 5.51
C GLU A 331 -3.14 -30.61 5.15
N LEU A 332 -3.55 -31.05 3.96
CA LEU A 332 -3.28 -32.36 3.40
C LEU A 332 -1.87 -32.49 2.78
N GLY A 333 -1.03 -31.44 2.83
CA GLY A 333 0.28 -31.44 2.19
C GLY A 333 0.24 -31.41 0.65
N ARG A 334 -0.90 -31.06 0.05
CA ARG A 334 -1.14 -31.11 -1.40
C ARG A 334 -1.00 -29.71 -2.06
N ARG A 335 0.13 -29.05 -1.80
CA ARG A 335 0.44 -27.75 -2.44
C ARG A 335 0.59 -27.85 -3.95
N ASP A 336 1.01 -29.02 -4.45
CA ASP A 336 0.99 -29.37 -5.86
C ASP A 336 -0.37 -29.10 -6.51
N ARG A 337 -1.46 -29.53 -5.83
CA ARG A 337 -2.83 -29.33 -6.33
C ARG A 337 -3.27 -27.87 -6.23
N MET A 338 -2.84 -27.14 -5.21
CA MET A 338 -3.11 -25.69 -5.13
C MET A 338 -2.47 -24.96 -6.32
N ARG A 339 -1.23 -25.29 -6.66
CA ARG A 339 -0.52 -24.77 -7.84
C ARG A 339 -1.27 -25.12 -9.13
N ASP A 340 -1.63 -26.37 -9.35
CA ASP A 340 -2.35 -26.82 -10.55
C ASP A 340 -3.68 -26.04 -10.74
N ILE A 341 -4.42 -25.82 -9.65
CA ILE A 341 -5.67 -25.03 -9.65
C ILE A 341 -5.37 -23.57 -9.98
N ALA A 342 -4.34 -22.98 -9.36
CA ALA A 342 -3.95 -21.60 -9.62
C ALA A 342 -3.53 -21.42 -11.08
N GLU A 343 -2.74 -22.33 -11.65
CA GLU A 343 -2.31 -22.29 -13.05
C GLU A 343 -3.50 -22.39 -14.02
N ARG A 344 -4.42 -23.32 -13.79
CA ARG A 344 -5.63 -23.48 -14.60
C ARG A 344 -6.50 -22.23 -14.63
N ASP A 345 -6.72 -21.63 -13.47
CA ASP A 345 -7.67 -20.51 -13.31
C ASP A 345 -7.00 -19.14 -13.53
N PHE A 346 -5.67 -19.08 -13.67
CA PHE A 346 -4.89 -17.85 -13.69
C PHE A 346 -5.34 -16.86 -14.76
N GLY A 347 -5.63 -17.34 -15.98
CA GLY A 347 -6.02 -16.47 -17.10
C GLY A 347 -7.29 -15.68 -16.81
N VAL A 348 -8.31 -16.32 -16.25
CA VAL A 348 -9.56 -15.63 -15.87
C VAL A 348 -9.33 -14.73 -14.66
N PHE A 349 -8.57 -15.20 -13.68
CA PHE A 349 -8.31 -14.48 -12.45
C PHE A 349 -7.51 -13.19 -12.68
N SER A 350 -6.54 -13.19 -13.57
CA SER A 350 -5.65 -12.05 -13.84
C SER A 350 -6.31 -10.92 -14.64
N GLY A 351 -7.53 -11.10 -15.15
CA GLY A 351 -8.27 -10.06 -15.86
C GLY A 351 -8.41 -8.77 -15.06
N TYR A 352 -8.83 -8.89 -13.81
CA TYR A 352 -8.89 -7.75 -12.89
C TYR A 352 -7.50 -7.10 -12.64
N ALA A 353 -6.47 -7.91 -12.50
CA ALA A 353 -5.11 -7.39 -12.32
C ALA A 353 -4.65 -6.60 -13.55
N LEU A 354 -5.06 -7.01 -14.76
CA LEU A 354 -4.78 -6.28 -15.99
C LEU A 354 -5.50 -4.92 -16.03
N GLU A 355 -6.77 -4.86 -15.62
CA GLU A 355 -7.50 -3.59 -15.49
C GLU A 355 -6.77 -2.64 -14.51
N ARG A 356 -6.36 -3.14 -13.36
CA ARG A 356 -5.61 -2.36 -12.37
C ARG A 356 -4.25 -1.91 -12.89
N TYR A 357 -3.58 -2.75 -13.67
CA TYR A 357 -2.32 -2.40 -14.30
C TYR A 357 -2.49 -1.20 -15.24
N PHE A 358 -3.49 -1.24 -16.13
CA PHE A 358 -3.72 -0.14 -17.07
C PHE A 358 -4.25 1.11 -16.38
N THR A 359 -5.09 0.98 -15.35
CA THR A 359 -5.50 2.13 -14.53
C THR A 359 -4.28 2.81 -13.91
N ALA A 360 -3.38 2.04 -13.30
CA ALA A 360 -2.14 2.56 -12.71
C ALA A 360 -1.22 3.17 -13.78
N LYS A 361 -1.11 2.54 -14.95
CA LYS A 361 -0.28 3.03 -16.07
C LYS A 361 -0.79 4.37 -16.64
N ILE A 362 -2.10 4.51 -16.82
CA ILE A 362 -2.71 5.77 -17.29
C ILE A 362 -2.48 6.89 -16.26
N VAL A 363 -2.58 6.58 -14.97
CA VAL A 363 -2.28 7.55 -13.90
C VAL A 363 -0.81 7.95 -13.89
N GLU A 364 0.13 7.02 -14.08
CA GLU A 364 1.57 7.33 -14.20
C GLU A 364 1.86 8.26 -15.39
N ASP A 365 1.24 7.99 -16.51
CA ASP A 365 1.43 8.77 -17.74
C ASP A 365 0.73 10.14 -17.68
N LYS A 366 0.06 10.45 -16.55
CA LYS A 366 -0.72 11.68 -16.35
C LYS A 366 -1.74 11.93 -17.45
N GLY A 367 -2.30 10.85 -17.98
CA GLY A 367 -3.20 10.86 -19.13
C GLY A 367 -4.63 11.30 -18.82
N CYS A 368 -4.95 11.60 -17.55
CA CYS A 368 -6.28 12.05 -17.14
C CYS A 368 -6.29 12.76 -15.80
N THR A 369 -7.29 13.59 -15.57
CA THR A 369 -7.57 14.26 -14.28
C THR A 369 -8.51 13.43 -13.41
N ARG A 370 -9.33 12.57 -14.03
CA ARG A 370 -10.23 11.63 -13.36
C ARG A 370 -10.27 10.29 -14.09
N ILE A 371 -10.22 9.20 -13.33
CA ILE A 371 -10.24 7.85 -13.87
C ILE A 371 -11.13 6.95 -13.02
N GLY A 372 -11.84 6.02 -13.64
CA GLY A 372 -12.68 5.02 -12.98
C GLY A 372 -13.33 4.08 -13.96
N SER A 373 -14.17 3.18 -13.48
CA SER A 373 -15.03 2.33 -14.31
C SER A 373 -16.44 2.93 -14.36
N TRP A 374 -17.22 2.55 -15.34
CA TRP A 374 -18.61 2.95 -15.41
C TRP A 374 -19.50 1.74 -15.69
N TRP A 375 -20.67 1.67 -15.04
CA TRP A 375 -21.72 0.69 -15.30
C TRP A 375 -23.09 1.30 -15.04
N ASP A 376 -24.09 0.76 -15.72
CA ASP A 376 -25.47 1.15 -15.50
C ASP A 376 -26.07 0.47 -14.25
N ARG A 377 -27.29 0.89 -13.87
CA ARG A 377 -27.95 0.38 -12.65
C ARG A 377 -28.22 -1.12 -12.68
N LYS A 378 -28.33 -1.72 -13.87
CA LYS A 378 -28.63 -3.15 -14.02
C LYS A 378 -27.36 -3.98 -14.19
N GLY A 379 -26.19 -3.34 -14.42
CA GLY A 379 -24.94 -4.02 -14.74
C GLY A 379 -24.92 -4.64 -16.15
N GLU A 380 -25.84 -4.22 -17.03
CA GLU A 380 -25.89 -4.71 -18.41
C GLU A 380 -24.82 -4.05 -19.31
N ASN A 381 -24.48 -2.80 -18.97
CA ASN A 381 -23.45 -2.01 -19.65
C ASN A 381 -22.35 -1.63 -18.65
N GLU A 382 -21.15 -2.16 -18.85
CA GLU A 382 -19.97 -1.86 -18.07
C GLU A 382 -18.82 -1.46 -19.00
N ILE A 383 -18.09 -0.39 -18.65
CA ILE A 383 -16.88 0.06 -19.33
C ILE A 383 -15.74 -0.04 -18.30
N ASP A 384 -14.71 -0.80 -18.62
CA ASP A 384 -13.64 -1.17 -17.70
C ASP A 384 -12.85 0.06 -17.25
N ILE A 385 -12.50 0.99 -18.16
CA ILE A 385 -11.81 2.23 -17.82
C ILE A 385 -12.44 3.41 -18.57
N VAL A 386 -12.83 4.43 -17.82
CA VAL A 386 -13.22 5.75 -18.31
C VAL A 386 -12.24 6.77 -17.75
N CYS A 387 -11.63 7.54 -18.62
CA CYS A 387 -10.62 8.55 -18.28
C CYS A 387 -11.11 9.91 -18.78
N GLU A 388 -11.15 10.91 -17.91
CA GLU A 388 -11.45 12.31 -18.23
C GLU A 388 -10.21 13.16 -18.04
N ASP A 389 -9.87 13.96 -19.01
CA ASP A 389 -8.97 15.10 -18.86
C ASP A 389 -9.80 16.39 -18.92
N GLU A 390 -10.04 16.97 -17.74
CA GLU A 390 -10.83 18.21 -17.62
C GLU A 390 -10.12 19.41 -18.23
N ILE A 391 -8.79 19.39 -18.34
CA ILE A 391 -8.00 20.49 -18.91
C ILE A 391 -8.04 20.44 -20.44
N ALA A 392 -7.90 19.25 -20.99
CA ALA A 392 -7.95 19.02 -22.44
C ALA A 392 -9.40 18.87 -22.96
N GLU A 393 -10.41 18.85 -22.09
CA GLU A 393 -11.82 18.63 -22.40
C GLU A 393 -12.06 17.34 -23.20
N THR A 394 -11.40 16.25 -22.80
CA THR A 394 -11.45 14.96 -23.50
C THR A 394 -11.88 13.81 -22.60
N LEU A 395 -12.47 12.79 -23.23
CA LEU A 395 -12.79 11.50 -22.61
C LEU A 395 -12.10 10.36 -23.35
N ALA A 396 -11.77 9.30 -22.63
CA ALA A 396 -11.33 8.06 -23.22
C ALA A 396 -12.05 6.88 -22.56
N PHE A 397 -12.49 5.92 -23.38
CA PHE A 397 -13.22 4.73 -22.97
C PHE A 397 -12.45 3.50 -23.42
N TYR A 398 -12.11 2.62 -22.47
CA TYR A 398 -11.34 1.43 -22.80
C TYR A 398 -12.02 0.18 -22.25
N GLU A 399 -12.05 -0.87 -23.08
CA GLU A 399 -12.23 -2.25 -22.68
C GLU A 399 -10.86 -2.88 -22.40
N VAL A 400 -10.77 -3.69 -21.37
CA VAL A 400 -9.54 -4.41 -21.01
C VAL A 400 -9.76 -5.91 -21.22
N LYS A 401 -8.94 -6.54 -22.06
CA LYS A 401 -9.07 -7.96 -22.37
C LYS A 401 -7.70 -8.65 -22.34
N ILE A 402 -7.64 -9.82 -21.71
CA ILE A 402 -6.44 -10.68 -21.79
C ILE A 402 -6.22 -11.12 -23.24
N ASP A 403 -7.28 -11.56 -23.88
CA ASP A 403 -7.30 -11.97 -25.28
C ASP A 403 -7.94 -10.88 -26.13
N ALA A 404 -7.13 -10.19 -26.92
CA ALA A 404 -7.56 -9.10 -27.79
C ALA A 404 -8.64 -9.53 -28.81
N SER A 405 -8.66 -10.81 -29.20
CA SER A 405 -9.66 -11.34 -30.14
C SER A 405 -11.10 -11.29 -29.63
N ARG A 406 -11.28 -11.14 -28.31
CA ARG A 406 -12.60 -11.02 -27.66
C ARG A 406 -13.13 -9.59 -27.60
N PHE A 407 -12.43 -8.64 -28.19
CA PHE A 407 -12.89 -7.26 -28.23
C PHE A 407 -13.93 -7.05 -29.32
N ASP A 408 -15.01 -6.38 -28.95
CA ASP A 408 -16.09 -5.98 -29.83
C ASP A 408 -16.24 -4.44 -29.81
N ALA A 409 -15.78 -3.79 -30.83
CA ALA A 409 -15.82 -2.33 -30.96
C ALA A 409 -17.27 -1.80 -31.06
N THR A 410 -18.20 -2.56 -31.69
CA THR A 410 -19.60 -2.18 -31.79
C THR A 410 -20.25 -2.16 -30.40
N ARG A 411 -20.00 -3.20 -29.63
CA ARG A 411 -20.52 -3.29 -28.27
C ARG A 411 -19.95 -2.20 -27.34
N LEU A 412 -18.67 -1.84 -27.50
CA LEU A 412 -18.10 -0.71 -26.73
C LEU A 412 -18.80 0.60 -27.16
N ALA A 413 -19.06 0.83 -28.43
CA ALA A 413 -19.77 2.01 -28.86
C ALA A 413 -21.19 2.10 -28.28
N GLU A 414 -21.93 0.99 -28.22
CA GLU A 414 -23.24 0.91 -27.56
C GLU A 414 -23.17 1.29 -26.08
N LYS A 415 -22.16 0.79 -25.34
CA LYS A 415 -21.93 1.14 -23.93
C LYS A 415 -21.61 2.61 -23.76
N VAL A 416 -20.83 3.20 -24.66
CA VAL A 416 -20.48 4.64 -24.65
C VAL A 416 -21.74 5.50 -24.92
N GLU A 417 -22.63 5.09 -25.79
CA GLU A 417 -23.92 5.77 -25.98
C GLU A 417 -24.80 5.67 -24.70
N ALA A 418 -24.82 4.50 -24.03
CA ALA A 418 -25.51 4.33 -22.77
C ALA A 418 -24.89 5.22 -21.65
N PHE A 419 -23.56 5.39 -21.64
CA PHE A 419 -22.87 6.32 -20.76
C PHE A 419 -23.33 7.76 -20.99
N PHE A 420 -23.32 8.25 -22.24
CA PHE A 420 -23.76 9.61 -22.57
C PHE A 420 -25.25 9.85 -22.28
N ALA A 421 -26.09 8.84 -22.41
CA ALA A 421 -27.49 8.94 -22.02
C ALA A 421 -27.68 9.21 -20.52
N LYS A 422 -26.72 8.79 -19.67
CA LYS A 422 -26.71 9.04 -18.22
C LYS A 422 -25.91 10.28 -17.81
N ASN A 423 -24.97 10.72 -18.66
CA ASN A 423 -24.10 11.88 -18.44
C ASN A 423 -24.19 12.84 -19.64
N PRO A 424 -25.36 13.47 -19.86
CA PRO A 424 -25.58 14.29 -21.06
C PRO A 424 -24.69 15.54 -21.11
N ASP A 425 -24.23 16.03 -19.98
CA ASP A 425 -23.28 17.12 -19.84
C ASP A 425 -21.89 16.81 -20.44
N LYS A 426 -21.55 15.53 -20.56
CA LYS A 426 -20.27 15.05 -21.10
C LYS A 426 -20.31 14.81 -22.63
N ARG A 427 -21.49 14.86 -23.25
CA ARG A 427 -21.68 14.47 -24.65
C ARG A 427 -20.94 15.36 -25.68
N ASN A 428 -20.67 16.60 -25.30
CA ASN A 428 -19.98 17.56 -26.16
C ASN A 428 -18.46 17.49 -26.11
N LEU A 429 -17.91 16.68 -25.20
CA LEU A 429 -16.46 16.48 -25.08
C LEU A 429 -15.93 15.62 -26.23
N HIS A 430 -14.72 15.90 -26.68
CA HIS A 430 -14.04 15.00 -27.59
C HIS A 430 -13.74 13.67 -26.92
N TYR A 431 -14.01 12.57 -27.62
CA TYR A 431 -13.73 11.26 -26.99
C TYR A 431 -13.06 10.28 -27.96
N LYS A 432 -12.37 9.31 -27.38
CA LYS A 432 -11.82 8.14 -28.06
C LYS A 432 -12.22 6.85 -27.34
N THR A 433 -12.29 5.78 -28.13
CA THR A 433 -12.54 4.42 -27.61
C THR A 433 -11.37 3.53 -27.98
N GLY A 434 -11.13 2.48 -27.20
CA GLY A 434 -10.05 1.56 -27.52
C GLY A 434 -10.08 0.27 -26.70
N LEU A 435 -9.24 -0.67 -27.15
CA LEU A 435 -8.89 -1.88 -26.43
C LEU A 435 -7.54 -1.68 -25.73
N LEU A 436 -7.43 -2.20 -24.51
CA LEU A 436 -6.17 -2.42 -23.83
C LEU A 436 -6.04 -3.93 -23.54
N SER A 437 -4.94 -4.51 -23.96
CA SER A 437 -4.74 -5.95 -23.86
C SER A 437 -3.35 -6.28 -23.28
N ILE A 438 -3.11 -7.55 -23.02
CA ILE A 438 -1.79 -8.01 -22.58
C ILE A 438 -0.67 -7.62 -23.57
N GLY A 439 -1.01 -7.43 -24.85
CA GLY A 439 -0.06 -6.98 -25.88
C GLY A 439 0.41 -5.54 -25.67
N ASP A 440 -0.36 -4.73 -24.94
CA ASP A 440 -0.10 -3.29 -24.72
C ASP A 440 0.64 -3.02 -23.40
N MET A 441 0.98 -4.06 -22.65
CA MET A 441 1.71 -3.95 -21.39
C MET A 441 3.17 -3.53 -21.57
#